data_c771bd5de8ff1fc90e790ed115751091
#
_entry.id   c771bd5de8ff1fc90e790ed115751091
#
_cell.length_a   1.000
_cell.length_b   1.000
_cell.length_c   1.000
_cell.angle_alpha   90.00
_cell.angle_beta   90.00
_cell.angle_gamma   90.00
#
_symmetry.space_group_name_H-M   'P 1'
#
loop_
_entity.id
_entity.type
_entity.pdbx_description
1 polymer ?
#
loop_
_entity_poly.entity_id
_entity_poly.type
_entity_poly.pdbx_seq_one_letter_code
_entity_poly.pdbx_strand_id
1 'polypeptide(L)'
;MPQNQCIIATKTPSSDVLIFDYTKHPSKPDPSGECNPELRLKGHSKEGYGLSWNPNVNGHLLSASDDYTICLWNINALPKDTRQLDALNIFNGHTAVVEDVAWHLLHDSLFGSVGDDKKLMLWDTRSSNTSKPSQMIEAHSAEVNCLSFNPYSEYILATGSADKVILPIF
;
A
#
# COMPACT_ATOMS: atom_id res chain seq x y z
N MET A 1 0.80 12.48 1.63
CA MET A 1 2.18 11.97 1.87
C MET A 1 2.74 12.63 3.12
N PRO A 2 3.31 11.91 4.10
CA PRO A 2 3.73 12.50 5.39
C PRO A 2 4.72 13.67 5.26
N GLN A 3 5.68 13.56 4.36
CA GLN A 3 6.72 14.58 4.17
C GLN A 3 6.26 15.77 3.28
N ASN A 4 5.15 15.62 2.57
CA ASN A 4 4.51 16.66 1.78
C ASN A 4 2.99 16.47 1.80
N GLN A 5 2.31 17.27 2.63
CA GLN A 5 0.86 17.15 2.84
C GLN A 5 0.02 17.50 1.60
N CYS A 6 0.63 18.13 0.58
CA CYS A 6 -0.08 18.47 -0.65
C CYS A 6 -0.19 17.30 -1.63
N ILE A 7 0.58 16.22 -1.42
CA ILE A 7 0.57 15.04 -2.28
C ILE A 7 -0.40 14.00 -1.74
N ILE A 8 -1.36 13.61 -2.58
CA ILE A 8 -2.41 12.63 -2.27
C ILE A 8 -2.27 11.45 -3.23
N ALA A 9 -2.41 10.23 -2.69
CA ALA A 9 -2.57 9.01 -3.46
C ALA A 9 -4.01 8.52 -3.37
N THR A 10 -4.55 8.01 -4.46
CA THR A 10 -5.88 7.42 -4.48
C THR A 10 -5.94 6.21 -5.42
N LYS A 11 -6.84 5.29 -5.09
CA LYS A 11 -7.22 4.17 -5.95
C LYS A 11 -8.63 4.40 -6.49
N THR A 12 -8.87 3.85 -7.66
CA THR A 12 -10.17 3.86 -8.34
C THR A 12 -10.48 2.42 -8.78
N PRO A 13 -11.66 2.13 -9.36
CA PRO A 13 -11.93 0.82 -9.94
C PRO A 13 -10.98 0.41 -11.07
N SER A 14 -10.09 1.28 -11.50
CA SER A 14 -8.97 0.90 -12.38
C SER A 14 -7.82 0.30 -11.56
N SER A 15 -6.94 -0.44 -12.23
CA SER A 15 -5.74 -1.01 -11.58
C SER A 15 -4.70 0.04 -11.18
N ASP A 16 -4.77 1.26 -11.73
CA ASP A 16 -3.79 2.32 -11.50
C ASP A 16 -3.96 2.96 -10.13
N VAL A 17 -2.84 3.33 -9.50
CA VAL A 17 -2.83 4.27 -8.38
C VAL A 17 -2.54 5.67 -8.93
N LEU A 18 -3.33 6.65 -8.53
CA LEU A 18 -3.22 8.02 -9.02
C LEU A 18 -2.62 8.91 -7.95
N ILE A 19 -1.68 9.78 -8.35
CA ILE A 19 -1.05 10.77 -7.48
C ILE A 19 -1.48 12.16 -7.90
N PHE A 20 -1.90 12.95 -6.92
CA PHE A 20 -2.31 14.35 -7.12
C PHE A 20 -1.52 15.27 -6.19
N ASP A 21 -1.10 16.40 -6.73
CA ASP A 21 -0.70 17.58 -5.95
C ASP A 21 -1.88 18.55 -5.93
N TYR A 22 -2.63 18.58 -4.83
CA TYR A 22 -3.86 19.36 -4.78
C TYR A 22 -3.62 20.87 -4.92
N THR A 23 -2.41 21.36 -4.75
CA THR A 23 -2.09 22.79 -4.99
C THR A 23 -2.11 23.18 -6.45
N LYS A 24 -2.03 22.19 -7.35
CA LYS A 24 -2.07 22.38 -8.80
C LYS A 24 -3.47 22.26 -9.40
N HIS A 25 -4.44 21.90 -8.59
CA HIS A 25 -5.83 21.72 -9.02
C HIS A 25 -6.71 22.88 -8.56
N PRO A 26 -7.71 23.27 -9.36
CA PRO A 26 -8.64 24.34 -8.98
C PRO A 26 -9.50 23.89 -7.78
N SER A 27 -9.87 24.85 -6.91
CA SER A 27 -10.72 24.59 -5.75
C SER A 27 -12.15 24.15 -6.09
N LYS A 28 -12.58 24.36 -7.34
CA LYS A 28 -13.85 23.87 -7.88
C LYS A 28 -13.55 22.81 -8.93
N PRO A 29 -14.31 21.70 -8.96
CA PRO A 29 -14.16 20.69 -10.00
C PRO A 29 -14.31 21.28 -11.39
N ASP A 30 -13.52 20.77 -12.34
CA ASP A 30 -13.67 21.10 -13.74
C ASP A 30 -15.02 20.57 -14.25
N PRO A 31 -15.85 21.39 -14.93
CA PRO A 31 -17.11 20.93 -15.50
C PRO A 31 -16.96 19.80 -16.53
N SER A 32 -15.80 19.64 -17.16
CA SER A 32 -15.52 18.55 -18.10
C SER A 32 -15.47 17.18 -17.41
N GLY A 33 -15.23 17.15 -16.08
CA GLY A 33 -15.03 15.89 -15.33
C GLY A 33 -13.72 15.18 -15.65
N GLU A 34 -12.77 15.84 -16.34
CA GLU A 34 -11.47 15.23 -16.65
C GLU A 34 -10.64 14.97 -15.39
N CYS A 35 -10.07 13.77 -15.34
CA CYS A 35 -9.15 13.35 -14.28
C CYS A 35 -7.70 13.50 -14.74
N ASN A 36 -7.00 14.51 -14.23
CA ASN A 36 -5.65 14.88 -14.61
C ASN A 36 -4.65 14.69 -13.46
N PRO A 37 -4.27 13.43 -13.08
CA PRO A 37 -3.28 13.20 -12.05
C PRO A 37 -1.89 13.64 -12.48
N GLU A 38 -1.04 14.03 -11.53
CA GLU A 38 0.39 14.29 -11.77
C GLU A 38 1.11 13.02 -12.19
N LEU A 39 0.70 11.86 -11.60
CA LEU A 39 1.27 10.55 -11.90
C LEU A 39 0.23 9.45 -11.93
N ARG A 40 0.46 8.49 -12.82
CA ARG A 40 -0.20 7.18 -12.85
C ARG A 40 0.82 6.12 -12.52
N LEU A 41 0.61 5.41 -11.42
CA LEU A 41 1.48 4.33 -10.97
C LEU A 41 0.96 3.02 -11.54
N LYS A 42 1.82 2.35 -12.30
CA LYS A 42 1.53 1.09 -13.00
C LYS A 42 2.14 -0.09 -12.25
N GLY A 43 1.50 -1.25 -12.35
CA GLY A 43 2.00 -2.50 -11.74
C GLY A 43 0.88 -3.48 -11.44
N HIS A 44 -0.24 -3.02 -10.91
CA HIS A 44 -1.41 -3.85 -10.68
C HIS A 44 -2.19 -4.18 -11.95
N SER A 45 -2.85 -5.33 -11.96
CA SER A 45 -3.74 -5.78 -13.04
C SER A 45 -5.23 -5.69 -12.67
N LYS A 46 -5.53 -5.46 -11.38
CA LYS A 46 -6.89 -5.29 -10.84
C LYS A 46 -6.96 -4.11 -9.89
N GLU A 47 -8.17 -3.75 -9.48
CA GLU A 47 -8.42 -2.78 -8.42
C GLU A 47 -7.92 -3.27 -7.06
N GLY A 48 -8.15 -2.50 -6.02
CA GLY A 48 -7.85 -2.82 -4.63
C GLY A 48 -8.03 -1.62 -3.72
N TYR A 49 -7.80 -1.78 -2.43
CA TYR A 49 -8.13 -0.77 -1.42
C TYR A 49 -6.94 -0.26 -0.63
N GLY A 50 -6.08 -1.15 -0.13
CA GLY A 50 -4.96 -0.79 0.74
C GLY A 50 -3.98 0.18 0.08
N LEU A 51 -3.67 1.28 0.78
CA LEU A 51 -2.66 2.28 0.41
C LEU A 51 -1.92 2.74 1.66
N SER A 52 -0.59 2.77 1.60
CA SER A 52 0.22 3.23 2.73
C SER A 52 1.45 4.01 2.27
N TRP A 53 1.55 5.27 2.70
CA TRP A 53 2.77 6.06 2.56
C TRP A 53 3.80 5.67 3.61
N ASN A 54 5.07 5.53 3.21
CA ASN A 54 6.14 5.32 4.16
C ASN A 54 6.35 6.58 5.02
N PRO A 55 6.24 6.48 6.36
CA PRO A 55 6.44 7.63 7.24
C PRO A 55 7.91 8.05 7.35
N ASN A 56 8.85 7.14 7.08
CA ASN A 56 10.28 7.34 7.28
C ASN A 56 11.03 7.64 5.97
N VAL A 57 10.55 7.09 4.82
CA VAL A 57 11.19 7.28 3.50
C VAL A 57 10.28 8.09 2.61
N ASN A 58 10.76 9.28 2.22
CA ASN A 58 10.00 10.18 1.35
C ASN A 58 9.69 9.55 -0.02
N GLY A 59 8.42 9.62 -0.40
CA GLY A 59 7.96 9.20 -1.73
C GLY A 59 7.75 7.69 -1.91
N HIS A 60 7.97 6.86 -0.89
CA HIS A 60 7.65 5.44 -0.94
C HIS A 60 6.17 5.20 -0.64
N LEU A 61 5.49 4.54 -1.56
CA LEU A 61 4.07 4.19 -1.46
C LEU A 61 3.88 2.70 -1.70
N LEU A 62 3.10 2.05 -0.82
CA LEU A 62 2.59 0.69 -1.00
C LEU A 62 1.13 0.71 -1.42
N SER A 63 0.74 -0.28 -2.19
CA SER A 63 -0.65 -0.53 -2.56
C SER A 63 -0.93 -2.04 -2.61
N ALA A 64 -2.07 -2.43 -2.06
CA ALA A 64 -2.61 -3.78 -2.08
C ALA A 64 -3.67 -3.92 -3.18
N SER A 65 -3.90 -5.13 -3.72
CA SER A 65 -4.84 -5.33 -4.84
C SER A 65 -5.49 -6.71 -4.85
N ASP A 66 -6.63 -6.76 -5.53
CA ASP A 66 -7.38 -7.96 -5.91
C ASP A 66 -6.61 -8.88 -6.88
N ASP A 67 -5.46 -8.44 -7.37
CA ASP A 67 -4.55 -9.27 -8.17
C ASP A 67 -3.59 -10.11 -7.31
N TYR A 68 -3.77 -10.12 -5.98
CA TYR A 68 -3.00 -10.86 -4.97
C TYR A 68 -1.59 -10.33 -4.76
N THR A 69 -1.28 -9.16 -5.33
CA THR A 69 0.05 -8.56 -5.23
C THR A 69 0.06 -7.28 -4.40
N ILE A 70 1.26 -6.92 -3.96
CA ILE A 70 1.54 -5.63 -3.36
C ILE A 70 2.58 -4.94 -4.22
N CYS A 71 2.30 -3.70 -4.63
CA CYS A 71 3.24 -2.88 -5.37
C CYS A 71 3.88 -1.83 -4.47
N LEU A 72 5.18 -1.63 -4.65
CA LEU A 72 5.95 -0.53 -4.06
C LEU A 72 6.42 0.42 -5.16
N TRP A 73 6.19 1.71 -4.97
CA TRP A 73 6.73 2.77 -5.84
C TRP A 73 7.59 3.75 -5.06
N ASN A 74 8.55 4.36 -5.76
CA ASN A 74 9.24 5.55 -5.30
C ASN A 74 8.90 6.71 -6.24
N ILE A 75 7.97 7.57 -5.84
CA ILE A 75 7.50 8.68 -6.69
C ILE A 75 8.56 9.77 -6.93
N ASN A 76 9.68 9.75 -6.19
CA ASN A 76 10.79 10.67 -6.44
C ASN A 76 11.69 10.19 -7.59
N ALA A 77 11.54 8.94 -8.05
CA ALA A 77 12.30 8.36 -9.15
C ALA A 77 11.70 8.67 -10.54
N LEU A 78 11.08 9.85 -10.71
CA LEU A 78 10.36 10.24 -11.92
C LEU A 78 11.24 10.22 -13.18
N PRO A 79 10.81 9.52 -14.24
CA PRO A 79 11.30 9.78 -15.60
C PRO A 79 10.86 11.19 -16.01
N LYS A 80 11.79 11.98 -16.58
CA LYS A 80 11.55 13.40 -16.90
C LYS A 80 10.43 13.66 -17.92
N ASP A 81 9.99 12.64 -18.66
CA ASP A 81 9.15 12.81 -19.85
C ASP A 81 7.81 12.05 -19.80
N THR A 82 7.52 11.30 -18.76
CA THR A 82 6.27 10.54 -18.64
C THR A 82 5.55 10.81 -17.33
N ARG A 83 4.21 10.87 -17.37
CA ARG A 83 3.37 10.91 -16.16
C ARG A 83 3.00 9.49 -15.69
N GLN A 84 3.83 8.50 -16.02
CA GLN A 84 3.65 7.10 -15.62
C GLN A 84 4.90 6.58 -14.95
N LEU A 85 4.74 5.79 -13.92
CA LEU A 85 5.82 5.18 -13.16
C LEU A 85 5.47 3.72 -12.90
N ASP A 86 6.36 2.82 -13.29
CA ASP A 86 6.23 1.39 -13.00
C ASP A 86 6.62 1.09 -11.55
N ALA A 87 6.09 -0.02 -11.01
CA ALA A 87 6.42 -0.46 -9.67
C ALA A 87 7.91 -0.73 -9.52
N LEU A 88 8.51 -0.25 -8.43
CA LEU A 88 9.88 -0.55 -8.05
C LEU A 88 10.03 -2.03 -7.67
N ASN A 89 9.07 -2.54 -6.90
CA ASN A 89 8.98 -3.95 -6.50
C ASN A 89 7.52 -4.40 -6.53
N ILE A 90 7.33 -5.70 -6.85
CA ILE A 90 6.03 -6.39 -6.75
C ILE A 90 6.22 -7.59 -5.84
N PHE A 91 5.43 -7.67 -4.77
CA PHE A 91 5.48 -8.75 -3.78
C PHE A 91 4.33 -9.75 -4.04
N ASN A 92 4.67 -11.04 -4.18
CA ASN A 92 3.79 -12.10 -4.66
C ASN A 92 3.69 -13.25 -3.65
N GLY A 93 3.29 -12.99 -2.41
CA GLY A 93 3.21 -14.03 -1.37
C GLY A 93 1.79 -14.47 -1.05
N HIS A 94 0.82 -13.56 -1.19
CA HIS A 94 -0.59 -13.86 -0.94
C HIS A 94 -1.18 -14.78 -2.02
N THR A 95 -2.14 -15.61 -1.61
CA THR A 95 -2.84 -16.56 -2.49
C THR A 95 -4.30 -16.17 -2.76
N ALA A 96 -4.74 -15.04 -2.22
CA ALA A 96 -6.04 -14.41 -2.42
C ALA A 96 -5.90 -12.89 -2.41
N VAL A 97 -7.01 -12.15 -2.45
CA VAL A 97 -7.04 -10.69 -2.44
C VAL A 97 -6.23 -10.14 -1.27
N VAL A 98 -5.40 -9.15 -1.53
CA VAL A 98 -4.68 -8.39 -0.50
C VAL A 98 -5.54 -7.19 -0.13
N GLU A 99 -6.15 -7.26 1.06
CA GLU A 99 -7.12 -6.27 1.51
C GLU A 99 -6.44 -4.99 2.00
N ASP A 100 -5.37 -5.15 2.78
CA ASP A 100 -4.70 -4.00 3.38
C ASP A 100 -3.19 -4.16 3.46
N VAL A 101 -2.50 -3.02 3.52
CA VAL A 101 -1.05 -2.92 3.63
C VAL A 101 -0.68 -1.70 4.46
N ALA A 102 0.26 -1.87 5.38
CA ALA A 102 0.75 -0.78 6.22
C ALA A 102 2.26 -0.83 6.39
N TRP A 103 2.91 0.34 6.28
CA TRP A 103 4.31 0.49 6.69
C TRP A 103 4.45 0.40 8.20
N HIS A 104 5.55 -0.18 8.62
CA HIS A 104 5.99 -0.09 10.01
C HIS A 104 6.35 1.36 10.35
N LEU A 105 5.89 1.86 11.51
CA LEU A 105 6.01 3.29 11.82
C LEU A 105 7.42 3.70 12.26
N LEU A 106 8.20 2.75 12.79
CA LEU A 106 9.55 3.00 13.33
C LEU A 106 10.68 2.41 12.47
N HIS A 107 10.36 1.53 11.49
CA HIS A 107 11.31 0.92 10.58
C HIS A 107 11.00 1.28 9.14
N ASP A 108 11.98 1.79 8.43
CA ASP A 108 11.86 2.34 7.09
C ASP A 108 11.67 1.29 5.98
N SER A 109 12.09 0.06 6.24
CA SER A 109 12.10 -1.06 5.30
C SER A 109 11.06 -2.14 5.57
N LEU A 110 10.37 -2.10 6.72
CA LEU A 110 9.42 -3.12 7.11
C LEU A 110 7.98 -2.69 6.83
N PHE A 111 7.17 -3.63 6.35
CA PHE A 111 5.73 -3.44 6.20
C PHE A 111 4.96 -4.74 6.44
N GLY A 112 3.67 -4.61 6.72
CA GLY A 112 2.74 -5.73 6.85
C GLY A 112 1.69 -5.70 5.76
N SER A 113 1.15 -6.88 5.43
CA SER A 113 -0.01 -7.06 4.55
C SER A 113 -0.94 -8.14 5.08
N VAL A 114 -2.22 -7.99 4.79
CA VAL A 114 -3.26 -8.93 5.18
C VAL A 114 -4.22 -9.15 4.02
N GLY A 115 -4.93 -10.28 4.01
CA GLY A 115 -5.84 -10.58 2.92
C GLY A 115 -6.81 -11.70 3.19
N ASP A 116 -7.55 -12.08 2.13
CA ASP A 116 -8.57 -13.12 2.13
C ASP A 116 -8.01 -14.53 2.34
N ASP A 117 -6.69 -14.70 2.18
CA ASP A 117 -6.00 -15.95 2.52
C ASP A 117 -5.80 -16.15 4.04
N LYS A 118 -6.40 -15.26 4.86
CA LYS A 118 -6.42 -15.30 6.35
C LYS A 118 -5.05 -15.08 6.98
N LYS A 119 -4.10 -14.59 6.22
CA LYS A 119 -2.71 -14.44 6.64
C LYS A 119 -2.36 -12.99 6.91
N LEU A 120 -1.51 -12.83 7.91
CA LEU A 120 -0.66 -11.67 8.08
C LEU A 120 0.73 -12.02 7.56
N MET A 121 1.26 -11.19 6.68
CA MET A 121 2.62 -11.31 6.18
C MET A 121 3.44 -10.08 6.53
N LEU A 122 4.65 -10.28 7.03
CA LEU A 122 5.63 -9.23 7.28
C LEU A 122 6.74 -9.29 6.24
N TRP A 123 7.08 -8.15 5.68
CA TRP A 123 8.00 -8.00 4.56
C TRP A 123 9.14 -7.05 4.91
N ASP A 124 10.30 -7.32 4.33
CA ASP A 124 11.46 -6.44 4.37
C ASP A 124 11.86 -6.06 2.93
N THR A 125 11.78 -4.77 2.60
CA THR A 125 12.10 -4.26 1.25
C THR A 125 13.57 -4.41 0.87
N ARG A 126 14.46 -4.69 1.83
CA ARG A 126 15.88 -4.98 1.60
C ARG A 126 16.11 -6.40 1.08
N SER A 127 15.12 -7.28 1.24
CA SER A 127 15.19 -8.64 0.72
C SER A 127 15.09 -8.62 -0.82
N SER A 128 15.97 -9.35 -1.48
CA SER A 128 15.89 -9.56 -2.93
C SER A 128 14.78 -10.50 -3.36
N ASN A 129 14.22 -11.27 -2.42
CA ASN A 129 13.14 -12.21 -2.69
C ASN A 129 11.78 -11.59 -2.34
N THR A 130 11.06 -11.10 -3.33
CA THR A 130 9.74 -10.50 -3.19
C THR A 130 8.59 -11.53 -3.17
N SER A 131 8.90 -12.83 -3.31
CA SER A 131 7.89 -13.90 -3.25
C SER A 131 7.84 -14.63 -1.90
N LYS A 132 8.74 -14.26 -0.97
CA LYS A 132 8.79 -14.87 0.36
C LYS A 132 8.78 -13.80 1.44
N PRO A 133 7.71 -13.69 2.24
CA PRO A 133 7.69 -12.80 3.39
C PRO A 133 8.73 -13.19 4.44
N SER A 134 9.19 -12.24 5.23
CA SER A 134 10.08 -12.48 6.37
C SER A 134 9.40 -13.32 7.45
N GLN A 135 8.10 -13.05 7.65
CA GLN A 135 7.23 -13.84 8.54
C GLN A 135 5.85 -13.98 7.91
N MET A 136 5.18 -15.10 8.20
CA MET A 136 3.82 -15.39 7.78
C MET A 136 3.08 -16.04 8.96
N ILE A 137 1.93 -15.48 9.29
CA ILE A 137 1.12 -15.88 10.45
C ILE A 137 -0.30 -16.12 9.96
N GLU A 138 -0.86 -17.29 10.24
CA GLU A 138 -2.29 -17.56 10.11
C GLU A 138 -2.99 -16.95 11.33
N ALA A 139 -3.32 -15.68 11.24
CA ALA A 139 -3.81 -14.90 12.38
C ALA A 139 -5.30 -15.12 12.67
N HIS A 140 -6.07 -15.49 11.64
CA HIS A 140 -7.54 -15.49 11.71
C HIS A 140 -8.17 -16.72 11.05
N SER A 141 -9.44 -16.97 11.38
CA SER A 141 -10.23 -18.07 10.77
C SER A 141 -11.03 -17.63 9.52
N ALA A 142 -11.11 -16.33 9.26
CA ALA A 142 -11.73 -15.73 8.08
C ALA A 142 -10.83 -14.63 7.47
N GLU A 143 -11.32 -13.95 6.44
CA GLU A 143 -10.62 -12.88 5.71
C GLU A 143 -10.13 -11.79 6.69
N VAL A 144 -8.91 -11.29 6.47
CA VAL A 144 -8.32 -10.21 7.29
C VAL A 144 -8.38 -8.91 6.51
N ASN A 145 -9.17 -7.96 7.01
CA ASN A 145 -9.57 -6.78 6.27
C ASN A 145 -8.70 -5.54 6.55
N CYS A 146 -8.02 -5.51 7.69
CA CYS A 146 -7.18 -4.35 8.04
C CYS A 146 -6.04 -4.73 8.99
N LEU A 147 -4.99 -3.92 8.96
CA LEU A 147 -3.90 -3.98 9.92
C LEU A 147 -3.43 -2.57 10.32
N SER A 148 -2.88 -2.45 11.52
CA SER A 148 -2.30 -1.20 12.00
C SER A 148 -1.15 -1.47 12.95
N PHE A 149 -0.01 -0.83 12.72
CA PHE A 149 1.13 -0.88 13.64
C PHE A 149 0.95 0.08 14.80
N ASN A 150 1.42 -0.32 15.97
CA ASN A 150 1.42 0.54 17.16
C ASN A 150 2.49 1.63 17.01
N PRO A 151 2.13 2.93 17.17
CA PRO A 151 3.10 4.02 17.04
C PRO A 151 4.09 4.14 18.19
N TYR A 152 3.84 3.45 19.30
CA TYR A 152 4.66 3.52 20.52
C TYR A 152 5.46 2.26 20.81
N SER A 153 5.19 1.15 20.11
CA SER A 153 5.88 -0.12 20.29
C SER A 153 6.13 -0.78 18.93
N GLU A 154 7.40 -1.03 18.63
CA GLU A 154 7.83 -1.67 17.39
C GLU A 154 7.40 -3.13 17.24
N TYR A 155 7.03 -3.79 18.34
CA TYR A 155 6.67 -5.21 18.36
C TYR A 155 5.17 -5.46 18.32
N ILE A 156 4.35 -4.40 18.27
CA ILE A 156 2.90 -4.55 18.39
C ILE A 156 2.22 -4.05 17.12
N LEU A 157 1.37 -4.89 16.56
CA LEU A 157 0.40 -4.53 15.55
C LEU A 157 -0.97 -5.13 15.86
N ALA A 158 -2.02 -4.62 15.27
CA ALA A 158 -3.37 -5.15 15.38
C ALA A 158 -3.90 -5.51 14.00
N THR A 159 -4.67 -6.60 13.92
CA THR A 159 -5.40 -7.02 12.73
C THR A 159 -6.89 -7.16 13.02
N GLY A 160 -7.73 -6.84 12.04
CA GLY A 160 -9.19 -6.99 12.12
C GLY A 160 -9.70 -7.89 10.99
N SER A 161 -10.63 -8.79 11.34
CA SER A 161 -11.09 -9.85 10.44
C SER A 161 -12.61 -9.99 10.41
N ALA A 162 -13.10 -10.60 9.33
CA ALA A 162 -14.48 -11.05 9.16
C ALA A 162 -14.88 -12.13 10.17
N ASP A 163 -13.94 -12.77 10.88
CA ASP A 163 -14.22 -13.68 11.99
C ASP A 163 -14.73 -12.96 13.26
N LYS A 164 -14.86 -11.62 13.20
CA LYS A 164 -15.34 -10.75 14.28
C LYS A 164 -14.36 -10.60 15.45
N VAL A 165 -13.07 -10.88 15.20
CA VAL A 165 -12.00 -10.75 16.18
C VAL A 165 -11.04 -9.64 15.74
N ILE A 166 -10.56 -8.88 16.72
CA ILE A 166 -9.39 -7.99 16.59
C ILE A 166 -8.27 -8.63 17.42
N LEU A 167 -7.16 -8.94 16.75
CA LEU A 167 -6.02 -9.56 17.42
C LEU A 167 -4.86 -8.56 17.52
N PRO A 168 -4.37 -8.26 18.74
CA PRO A 168 -3.04 -7.71 18.93
C PRO A 168 -2.00 -8.82 18.71
N ILE A 169 -0.98 -8.52 17.91
CA ILE A 169 0.13 -9.44 17.61
C ILE A 169 1.40 -8.82 18.18
N PHE A 170 2.16 -9.63 18.92
CA PHE A 170 3.35 -9.24 19.67
C PHE A 170 4.59 -9.88 19.08
#